data_5390199f84118709c65580ff3d1b6008
#
_entry.id   5390199f84118709c65580ff3d1b6008
#
_cell.length_a   1.000
_cell.length_b   1.000
_cell.length_c   1.000
_cell.angle_alpha   90.00
_cell.angle_beta   90.00
_cell.angle_gamma   90.00
#
_symmetry.space_group_name_H-M   'P 1'
#
loop_
_entity.id
_entity.type
_entity.pdbx_description
1 polymer ?
#
loop_
_entity_poly.entity_id
_entity_poly.type
_entity_poly.pdbx_seq_one_letter_code
_entity_poly.pdbx_strand_id
1 'polypeptide(L)'
;MSPESLKILYRLITCFQSSGRIGKSLVFEIILAWARFAGIPIAAVDCDAEHRTLSKKFPEAAFVDATHSNDEFLQLVMELPDTPMAIADFPAQATDFLLGAMASLRVLDALDARQTRMTVVMFAADDPTATASLAKTYRALGDRVDYLLIKNPARFRSHAFDESALAELFKKNRVPVLELPTVTATTIQAIEQASAEKKKHLTFAEAAKIPSIPQICRFEIEYFLNRMLTQCEDAARVLVPDPATIKNRVCRPADKASRPPIDEFNPLAIHE
;
A
#
# COMPACT_ATOMS: atom_id res chain seq x y z
N MET A 1 2.55 -25.17 -27.44
CA MET A 1 3.62 -24.60 -26.58
C MET A 1 2.91 -24.00 -25.38
N SER A 2 3.12 -24.52 -24.18
CA SER A 2 2.63 -23.93 -22.93
C SER A 2 3.31 -22.56 -22.79
N PRO A 3 2.58 -21.46 -22.55
CA PRO A 3 3.21 -20.19 -22.29
C PRO A 3 4.05 -20.37 -21.01
N GLU A 4 5.36 -20.30 -21.13
CA GLU A 4 6.23 -20.17 -19.96
C GLU A 4 5.70 -18.97 -19.18
N SER A 5 5.24 -19.20 -17.95
CA SER A 5 4.80 -18.12 -17.09
C SER A 5 5.99 -17.18 -16.92
N LEU A 6 5.89 -15.96 -17.42
CA LEU A 6 6.93 -14.93 -17.28
C LEU A 6 7.30 -14.86 -15.80
N LYS A 7 8.57 -15.09 -15.49
CA LYS A 7 9.06 -14.97 -14.11
C LYS A 7 8.97 -13.51 -13.70
N ILE A 8 8.15 -13.21 -12.71
CA ILE A 8 8.06 -11.85 -12.14
C ILE A 8 9.29 -11.62 -11.27
N LEU A 9 10.04 -10.56 -11.54
CA LEU A 9 11.20 -10.15 -10.77
C LEU A 9 10.93 -8.93 -9.90
N TYR A 10 10.00 -8.08 -10.33
CA TYR A 10 9.70 -6.80 -9.68
C TYR A 10 8.20 -6.62 -9.48
N ARG A 11 7.84 -5.85 -8.46
CA ARG A 11 6.47 -5.49 -8.15
C ARG A 11 6.32 -3.98 -8.04
N LEU A 12 5.45 -3.38 -8.86
CA LEU A 12 5.03 -1.99 -8.73
C LEU A 12 3.67 -1.94 -8.03
N ILE A 13 3.59 -1.25 -6.90
CA ILE A 13 2.36 -1.07 -6.13
C ILE A 13 1.89 0.38 -6.27
N THR A 14 0.64 0.57 -6.66
CA THR A 14 0.07 1.90 -6.85
C THR A 14 -1.44 1.92 -6.60
N CYS A 15 -2.05 3.11 -6.63
CA CYS A 15 -3.49 3.31 -6.47
C CYS A 15 -4.00 4.30 -7.52
N PHE A 16 -4.96 3.86 -8.32
CA PHE A 16 -5.68 4.70 -9.29
C PHE A 16 -7.11 4.93 -8.82
N GLN A 17 -7.29 5.84 -7.88
CA GLN A 17 -8.60 6.17 -7.34
C GLN A 17 -8.73 7.67 -7.10
N SER A 18 -9.77 8.28 -7.68
CA SER A 18 -10.01 9.72 -7.66
C SER A 18 -10.46 10.29 -6.30
N SER A 19 -10.88 9.43 -5.37
CA SER A 19 -11.29 9.86 -4.04
C SER A 19 -10.08 10.21 -3.18
N GLY A 20 -10.07 11.42 -2.63
CA GLY A 20 -9.07 11.85 -1.63
C GLY A 20 -9.42 11.36 -0.22
N ARG A 21 -8.45 11.38 0.69
CA ARG A 21 -8.60 11.08 2.14
C ARG A 21 -9.16 9.69 2.47
N ILE A 22 -8.99 8.73 1.56
CA ILE A 22 -9.47 7.33 1.74
C ILE A 22 -8.52 6.46 2.57
N GLY A 23 -7.33 6.96 2.89
CA GLY A 23 -6.29 6.22 3.62
C GLY A 23 -5.15 5.69 2.74
N LYS A 24 -5.02 6.16 1.49
CA LYS A 24 -4.01 5.70 0.53
C LYS A 24 -2.59 5.74 1.10
N SER A 25 -2.13 6.90 1.54
CA SER A 25 -0.78 7.08 2.08
C SER A 25 -0.55 6.28 3.38
N LEU A 26 -1.60 6.04 4.19
CA LEU A 26 -1.52 5.16 5.36
C LEU A 26 -1.28 3.70 4.93
N VAL A 27 -1.98 3.21 3.91
CA VAL A 27 -1.78 1.85 3.41
C VAL A 27 -0.38 1.68 2.82
N PHE A 28 0.13 2.68 2.10
CA PHE A 28 1.50 2.65 1.58
C PHE A 28 2.55 2.69 2.70
N GLU A 29 2.34 3.49 3.74
CA GLU A 29 3.16 3.47 4.95
C GLU A 29 3.22 2.07 5.57
N ILE A 30 2.08 1.39 5.68
CA ILE A 30 1.99 0.03 6.24
C ILE A 30 2.71 -0.98 5.36
N ILE A 31 2.53 -0.92 4.04
CA ILE A 31 3.22 -1.83 3.11
C ILE A 31 4.74 -1.62 3.18
N LEU A 32 5.20 -0.35 3.28
CA LEU A 32 6.61 -0.03 3.49
C LEU A 32 7.13 -0.61 4.82
N ALA A 33 6.40 -0.43 5.91
CA ALA A 33 6.77 -0.97 7.21
C ALA A 33 6.83 -2.50 7.18
N TRP A 34 5.85 -3.16 6.55
CA TRP A 34 5.83 -4.61 6.40
C TRP A 34 6.99 -5.12 5.54
N ALA A 35 7.26 -4.50 4.39
CA ALA A 35 8.36 -4.93 3.52
C ALA A 35 9.72 -4.85 4.25
N ARG A 36 9.95 -3.76 5.02
CA ARG A 36 11.14 -3.62 5.85
C ARG A 36 11.24 -4.71 6.91
N PHE A 37 10.14 -4.94 7.64
CA PHE A 37 10.07 -6.03 8.61
C PHE A 37 10.35 -7.39 7.97
N ALA A 38 9.76 -7.67 6.80
CA ALA A 38 9.96 -8.90 6.03
C ALA A 38 11.38 -9.03 5.42
N GLY A 39 12.21 -7.99 5.52
CA GLY A 39 13.57 -7.96 4.96
C GLY A 39 13.58 -7.90 3.44
N ILE A 40 12.54 -7.29 2.83
CA ILE A 40 12.41 -7.13 1.39
C ILE A 40 12.80 -5.70 1.00
N PRO A 41 13.80 -5.51 0.12
CA PRO A 41 14.12 -4.19 -0.39
C PRO A 41 12.91 -3.56 -1.10
N ILE A 42 12.62 -2.31 -0.76
CA ILE A 42 11.49 -1.56 -1.31
C ILE A 42 11.89 -0.11 -1.56
N ALA A 43 11.54 0.40 -2.75
CA ALA A 43 11.66 1.79 -3.10
C ALA A 43 10.30 2.48 -2.97
N ALA A 44 10.32 3.78 -2.64
CA ALA A 44 9.14 4.61 -2.60
C ALA A 44 9.32 5.82 -3.51
N VAL A 45 8.29 6.12 -4.31
CA VAL A 45 8.24 7.30 -5.17
C VAL A 45 6.97 8.07 -4.84
N ASP A 46 7.13 9.33 -4.47
CA ASP A 46 6.05 10.26 -4.22
C ASP A 46 5.81 11.08 -5.48
N CYS A 47 4.62 10.93 -6.08
CA CYS A 47 4.22 11.65 -7.28
C CYS A 47 3.15 12.73 -6.99
N ASP A 48 2.84 13.00 -5.72
CA ASP A 48 1.87 14.01 -5.32
C ASP A 48 2.58 15.35 -5.03
N ALA A 49 2.68 16.21 -6.05
CA ALA A 49 3.34 17.51 -5.93
C ALA A 49 2.67 18.45 -4.92
N GLU A 50 1.35 18.29 -4.69
CA GLU A 50 0.59 19.16 -3.80
C GLU A 50 0.78 18.78 -2.32
N HIS A 51 0.63 17.50 -2.00
CA HIS A 51 0.60 17.07 -0.61
C HIS A 51 1.94 16.48 -0.12
N ARG A 52 2.67 15.78 -0.99
CA ARG A 52 3.96 15.12 -0.67
C ARG A 52 3.91 14.31 0.61
N THR A 53 2.82 13.56 0.80
CA THR A 53 2.56 12.87 2.08
C THR A 53 3.55 11.74 2.32
N LEU A 54 3.95 11.02 1.28
CA LEU A 54 4.87 9.90 1.39
C LEU A 54 6.29 10.40 1.70
N SER A 55 6.80 11.39 0.95
CA SER A 55 8.15 11.93 1.16
C SER A 55 8.31 12.72 2.46
N LYS A 56 7.23 13.29 3.03
CA LYS A 56 7.24 13.89 4.37
C LYS A 56 7.46 12.87 5.49
N LYS A 57 6.98 11.64 5.32
CA LYS A 57 7.14 10.54 6.28
C LYS A 57 8.39 9.71 6.03
N PHE A 58 8.78 9.58 4.78
CA PHE A 58 9.90 8.78 4.31
C PHE A 58 10.85 9.65 3.49
N PRO A 59 11.85 10.29 4.14
CA PRO A 59 12.79 11.19 3.46
C PRO A 59 13.59 10.54 2.32
N GLU A 60 13.71 9.21 2.34
CA GLU A 60 14.34 8.43 1.27
C GLU A 60 13.44 8.20 0.05
N ALA A 61 12.14 8.54 0.13
CA ALA A 61 11.24 8.46 -1.02
C ALA A 61 11.65 9.50 -2.08
N ALA A 62 11.90 9.02 -3.30
CA ALA A 62 12.17 9.90 -4.42
C ALA A 62 10.89 10.71 -4.74
N PHE A 63 11.04 11.98 -5.06
CA PHE A 63 9.95 12.78 -5.61
C PHE A 63 10.08 12.85 -7.13
N VAL A 64 9.00 12.49 -7.83
CA VAL A 64 8.91 12.58 -9.30
C VAL A 64 7.54 13.13 -9.66
N ASP A 65 7.51 14.31 -10.29
CA ASP A 65 6.27 14.83 -10.83
C ASP A 65 5.96 14.14 -12.18
N ALA A 66 5.12 13.14 -12.15
CA ALA A 66 4.80 12.30 -13.31
C ALA A 66 3.32 12.44 -13.74
N THR A 67 2.69 13.57 -13.39
CA THR A 67 1.26 13.77 -13.61
C THR A 67 0.92 14.85 -14.63
N HIS A 68 1.92 15.50 -15.21
CA HIS A 68 1.73 16.61 -16.14
C HIS A 68 1.94 16.24 -17.62
N SER A 69 2.73 15.19 -17.88
CA SER A 69 2.93 14.70 -19.24
C SER A 69 3.04 13.18 -19.34
N ASN A 70 2.69 12.65 -20.50
CA ASN A 70 2.88 11.23 -20.80
C ASN A 70 4.35 10.82 -20.75
N ASP A 71 5.27 11.72 -21.16
CA ASP A 71 6.69 11.42 -21.20
C ASP A 71 7.26 11.27 -19.77
N GLU A 72 6.87 12.16 -18.83
CA GLU A 72 7.27 12.05 -17.43
C GLU A 72 6.75 10.77 -16.78
N PHE A 73 5.50 10.39 -17.08
CA PHE A 73 4.94 9.14 -16.57
C PHE A 73 5.65 7.92 -17.16
N LEU A 74 5.95 7.92 -18.47
CA LEU A 74 6.70 6.83 -19.09
C LEU A 74 8.12 6.75 -18.54
N GLN A 75 8.79 7.90 -18.39
CA GLN A 75 10.13 7.97 -17.79
C GLN A 75 10.13 7.38 -16.38
N LEU A 76 9.17 7.76 -15.52
CA LEU A 76 9.02 7.15 -14.19
C LEU A 76 8.95 5.63 -14.25
N VAL A 77 8.12 5.07 -15.16
CA VAL A 77 7.96 3.61 -15.30
C VAL A 77 9.25 2.95 -15.79
N MET A 78 9.97 3.61 -16.71
CA MET A 78 11.23 3.09 -17.24
C MET A 78 12.41 3.21 -16.28
N GLU A 79 12.38 4.17 -15.38
CA GLU A 79 13.43 4.44 -14.37
C GLU A 79 13.10 3.87 -12.99
N LEU A 80 12.05 3.04 -12.88
CA LEU A 80 11.75 2.35 -11.60
C LEU A 80 13.02 1.66 -11.08
N PRO A 81 13.33 1.84 -9.80
CA PRO A 81 14.51 1.20 -9.19
C PRO A 81 14.50 -0.31 -9.36
N ASP A 82 15.66 -0.92 -9.58
CA ASP A 82 15.84 -2.37 -9.64
C ASP A 82 15.79 -3.00 -8.25
N THR A 83 14.68 -2.75 -7.56
CA THR A 83 14.36 -3.34 -6.25
C THR A 83 13.18 -4.29 -6.41
N PRO A 84 13.10 -5.37 -5.61
CA PRO A 84 11.98 -6.31 -5.69
C PRO A 84 10.60 -5.65 -5.60
N MET A 85 10.48 -4.55 -4.85
CA MET A 85 9.25 -3.79 -4.70
C MET A 85 9.48 -2.31 -4.95
N ALA A 86 8.49 -1.66 -5.56
CA ALA A 86 8.40 -0.20 -5.63
C ALA A 86 6.96 0.23 -5.33
N ILE A 87 6.80 1.34 -4.61
CA ILE A 87 5.52 2.02 -4.43
C ILE A 87 5.58 3.34 -5.19
N ALA A 88 4.52 3.65 -5.97
CA ALA A 88 4.30 4.95 -6.57
C ALA A 88 3.00 5.54 -6.05
N ASP A 89 3.09 6.64 -5.28
CA ASP A 89 1.94 7.35 -4.70
C ASP A 89 1.55 8.53 -5.59
N PHE A 90 0.52 8.32 -6.42
CA PHE A 90 -0.03 9.36 -7.30
C PHE A 90 -1.14 10.15 -6.63
N PRO A 91 -1.32 11.44 -6.96
CA PRO A 91 -2.44 12.23 -6.48
C PRO A 91 -3.78 11.70 -7.00
N ALA A 92 -4.84 11.86 -6.20
CA ALA A 92 -6.15 11.31 -6.52
C ALA A 92 -6.72 11.84 -7.85
N GLN A 93 -6.50 13.13 -8.14
CA GLN A 93 -6.99 13.81 -9.35
C GLN A 93 -6.31 13.32 -10.64
N ALA A 94 -5.17 12.66 -10.57
CA ALA A 94 -4.45 12.17 -11.74
C ALA A 94 -5.00 10.84 -12.32
N THR A 95 -5.99 10.22 -11.69
CA THR A 95 -6.47 8.87 -12.05
C THR A 95 -6.83 8.74 -13.53
N ASP A 96 -7.63 9.66 -14.08
CA ASP A 96 -8.07 9.58 -15.49
C ASP A 96 -6.91 9.81 -16.46
N PHE A 97 -6.01 10.75 -16.15
CA PHE A 97 -4.79 10.97 -16.90
C PHE A 97 -3.91 9.70 -16.92
N LEU A 98 -3.66 9.11 -15.75
CA LEU A 98 -2.81 7.93 -15.62
C LEU A 98 -3.40 6.72 -16.36
N LEU A 99 -4.70 6.46 -16.26
CA LEU A 99 -5.36 5.38 -17.01
C LEU A 99 -5.29 5.61 -18.53
N GLY A 100 -5.42 6.86 -18.99
CA GLY A 100 -5.24 7.24 -20.38
C GLY A 100 -3.80 7.02 -20.85
N ALA A 101 -2.81 7.46 -20.07
CA ALA A 101 -1.40 7.25 -20.34
C ALA A 101 -1.03 5.76 -20.36
N MET A 102 -1.53 4.97 -19.39
CA MET A 102 -1.34 3.52 -19.36
C MET A 102 -1.76 2.84 -20.68
N ALA A 103 -2.90 3.25 -21.23
CA ALA A 103 -3.42 2.69 -22.48
C ALA A 103 -2.63 3.19 -23.71
N SER A 104 -2.43 4.52 -23.83
CA SER A 104 -1.82 5.14 -25.02
C SER A 104 -0.33 4.80 -25.17
N LEU A 105 0.40 4.70 -24.07
CA LEU A 105 1.83 4.39 -24.05
C LEU A 105 2.13 2.90 -23.91
N ARG A 106 1.11 2.05 -23.85
CA ARG A 106 1.26 0.60 -23.66
C ARG A 106 2.14 0.26 -22.45
N VAL A 107 1.92 0.99 -21.34
CA VAL A 107 2.77 0.90 -20.14
C VAL A 107 2.82 -0.52 -19.57
N LEU A 108 1.73 -1.28 -19.65
CA LEU A 108 1.73 -2.68 -19.18
C LEU A 108 2.65 -3.56 -20.03
N ASP A 109 2.83 -3.28 -21.31
CA ASP A 109 3.78 -4.02 -22.17
C ASP A 109 5.23 -3.67 -21.77
N ALA A 110 5.49 -2.40 -21.44
CA ALA A 110 6.80 -1.98 -20.94
C ALA A 110 7.14 -2.61 -19.59
N LEU A 111 6.16 -2.72 -18.69
CA LEU A 111 6.32 -3.41 -17.40
C LEU A 111 6.57 -4.91 -17.59
N ASP A 112 5.80 -5.57 -18.49
CA ASP A 112 5.99 -6.99 -18.80
C ASP A 112 7.40 -7.25 -19.36
N ALA A 113 7.91 -6.37 -20.25
CA ALA A 113 9.28 -6.46 -20.78
C ALA A 113 10.36 -6.35 -19.68
N ARG A 114 10.07 -5.63 -18.60
CA ARG A 114 10.92 -5.52 -17.40
C ARG A 114 10.65 -6.62 -16.37
N GLN A 115 9.83 -7.62 -16.66
CA GLN A 115 9.39 -8.65 -15.71
C GLN A 115 8.77 -8.04 -14.44
N THR A 116 8.11 -6.89 -14.58
CA THR A 116 7.47 -6.15 -13.49
C THR A 116 5.96 -6.38 -13.53
N ARG A 117 5.40 -6.88 -12.44
CA ARG A 117 3.96 -7.02 -12.27
C ARG A 117 3.43 -5.85 -11.45
N MET A 118 2.38 -5.21 -11.92
CA MET A 118 1.72 -4.13 -11.19
C MET A 118 0.68 -4.71 -10.21
N THR A 119 0.61 -4.12 -9.01
CA THR A 119 -0.49 -4.30 -8.05
C THR A 119 -1.22 -2.99 -7.87
N VAL A 120 -2.53 -3.00 -8.13
CA VAL A 120 -3.40 -1.84 -7.96
C VAL A 120 -4.16 -1.96 -6.65
N VAL A 121 -3.89 -1.02 -5.75
CA VAL A 121 -4.61 -0.88 -4.48
C VAL A 121 -5.94 -0.18 -4.75
N MET A 122 -7.04 -0.79 -4.33
CA MET A 122 -8.40 -0.27 -4.48
C MET A 122 -9.08 -0.16 -3.12
N PHE A 123 -9.73 0.97 -2.86
CA PHE A 123 -10.48 1.19 -1.61
C PHE A 123 -11.98 1.01 -1.88
N ALA A 124 -12.58 0.05 -1.18
CA ALA A 124 -14.04 -0.10 -1.17
C ALA A 124 -14.70 1.19 -0.68
N ALA A 125 -15.76 1.60 -1.35
CA ALA A 125 -16.45 2.86 -1.09
C ALA A 125 -17.96 2.65 -0.89
N ASP A 126 -18.60 3.58 -0.18
CA ASP A 126 -20.03 3.53 0.15
C ASP A 126 -20.93 4.01 -0.97
N ASP A 127 -20.41 4.81 -1.89
CA ASP A 127 -21.24 5.41 -2.91
C ASP A 127 -21.11 4.72 -4.27
N PRO A 128 -22.20 4.66 -5.06
CA PRO A 128 -22.19 4.02 -6.37
C PRO A 128 -21.21 4.67 -7.37
N THR A 129 -20.95 5.98 -7.26
CA THR A 129 -20.04 6.70 -8.17
C THR A 129 -18.60 6.27 -7.95
N ALA A 130 -18.19 6.18 -6.68
CA ALA A 130 -16.86 5.67 -6.35
C ALA A 130 -16.69 4.20 -6.76
N THR A 131 -17.70 3.36 -6.54
CA THR A 131 -17.73 1.97 -7.00
C THR A 131 -17.65 1.87 -8.54
N ALA A 132 -18.36 2.73 -9.27
CA ALA A 132 -18.28 2.80 -10.73
C ALA A 132 -16.87 3.21 -11.21
N SER A 133 -16.19 4.12 -10.49
CA SER A 133 -14.80 4.49 -10.77
C SER A 133 -13.86 3.30 -10.61
N LEU A 134 -14.02 2.48 -9.56
CA LEU A 134 -13.26 1.24 -9.39
C LEU A 134 -13.51 0.26 -10.54
N ALA A 135 -14.77 0.10 -10.95
CA ALA A 135 -15.11 -0.75 -12.08
C ALA A 135 -14.53 -0.23 -13.41
N LYS A 136 -14.41 1.10 -13.59
CA LYS A 136 -13.71 1.72 -14.73
C LYS A 136 -12.23 1.34 -14.72
N THR A 137 -11.56 1.47 -13.59
CA THR A 137 -10.15 1.10 -13.43
C THR A 137 -9.94 -0.39 -13.71
N TYR A 138 -10.80 -1.26 -13.15
CA TYR A 138 -10.72 -2.70 -13.42
C TYR A 138 -10.89 -3.01 -14.94
N ARG A 139 -11.87 -2.38 -15.61
CA ARG A 139 -12.08 -2.58 -17.05
C ARG A 139 -10.91 -2.11 -17.90
N ALA A 140 -10.23 -1.04 -17.48
CA ALA A 140 -9.08 -0.51 -18.21
C ALA A 140 -7.84 -1.40 -18.08
N LEU A 141 -7.61 -2.02 -16.90
CA LEU A 141 -6.40 -2.78 -16.60
C LEU A 141 -6.59 -4.30 -16.73
N GLY A 142 -7.79 -4.80 -16.51
CA GLY A 142 -8.15 -6.22 -16.62
C GLY A 142 -7.30 -7.13 -15.74
N ASP A 143 -7.05 -8.34 -16.24
CA ASP A 143 -6.24 -9.36 -15.56
C ASP A 143 -4.72 -9.18 -15.77
N ARG A 144 -4.32 -8.10 -16.46
CA ARG A 144 -2.90 -7.77 -16.67
C ARG A 144 -2.22 -7.23 -15.41
N VAL A 145 -2.98 -6.92 -14.38
CA VAL A 145 -2.48 -6.45 -13.08
C VAL A 145 -3.06 -7.31 -11.96
N ASP A 146 -2.45 -7.25 -10.79
CA ASP A 146 -3.03 -7.81 -9.59
C ASP A 146 -3.76 -6.71 -8.81
N TYR A 147 -4.70 -7.10 -7.98
CA TYR A 147 -5.50 -6.18 -7.17
C TYR A 147 -5.35 -6.48 -5.68
N LEU A 148 -5.36 -5.41 -4.88
CA LEU A 148 -5.44 -5.46 -3.43
C LEU A 148 -6.61 -4.58 -3.00
N LEU A 149 -7.64 -5.17 -2.40
CA LEU A 149 -8.80 -4.43 -1.91
C LEU A 149 -8.56 -3.98 -0.47
N ILE A 150 -8.82 -2.71 -0.20
CA ILE A 150 -8.78 -2.12 1.13
C ILE A 150 -10.19 -1.79 1.59
N LYS A 151 -10.57 -2.26 2.76
CA LYS A 151 -11.77 -1.83 3.48
C LYS A 151 -11.36 -0.90 4.61
N ASN A 152 -11.90 0.32 4.61
CA ASN A 152 -11.64 1.33 5.65
C ASN A 152 -12.95 1.67 6.37
N PRO A 153 -13.35 0.89 7.40
CA PRO A 153 -14.63 1.08 8.09
C PRO A 153 -14.73 2.40 8.85
N ALA A 154 -13.59 3.05 9.19
CA ALA A 154 -13.58 4.38 9.79
C ALA A 154 -14.04 5.48 8.80
N ARG A 155 -14.02 5.21 7.51
CA ARG A 155 -14.40 6.16 6.45
C ARG A 155 -15.61 5.71 5.68
N PHE A 156 -15.73 4.41 5.43
CA PHE A 156 -16.74 3.84 4.54
C PHE A 156 -17.34 2.57 5.13
N ARG A 157 -18.67 2.44 5.08
CA ARG A 157 -19.36 1.20 5.44
C ARG A 157 -19.30 0.13 4.35
N SER A 158 -18.79 0.46 3.17
CA SER A 158 -18.57 -0.37 1.98
C SER A 158 -19.80 -1.08 1.39
N HIS A 159 -21.02 -0.76 1.80
CA HIS A 159 -22.23 -1.44 1.32
C HIS A 159 -22.37 -1.39 -0.21
N ALA A 160 -22.22 -0.21 -0.82
CA ALA A 160 -22.35 -0.06 -2.26
C ALA A 160 -21.32 -0.88 -3.04
N PHE A 161 -20.10 -1.03 -2.51
CA PHE A 161 -19.09 -1.92 -3.11
C PHE A 161 -19.49 -3.39 -2.92
N ASP A 162 -19.83 -3.81 -1.70
CA ASP A 162 -20.11 -5.22 -1.37
C ASP A 162 -21.29 -5.80 -2.16
N GLU A 163 -22.24 -4.97 -2.57
CA GLU A 163 -23.38 -5.31 -3.43
C GLU A 163 -23.09 -5.21 -4.93
N SER A 164 -21.88 -4.80 -5.31
CA SER A 164 -21.53 -4.59 -6.72
C SER A 164 -21.08 -5.87 -7.43
N ALA A 165 -21.27 -5.90 -8.75
CA ALA A 165 -20.72 -6.96 -9.59
C ALA A 165 -19.19 -7.06 -9.51
N LEU A 166 -18.50 -5.96 -9.20
CA LEU A 166 -17.06 -5.95 -9.01
C LEU A 166 -16.66 -6.69 -7.73
N ALA A 167 -17.44 -6.58 -6.65
CA ALA A 167 -17.19 -7.34 -5.42
C ALA A 167 -17.30 -8.85 -5.65
N GLU A 168 -18.32 -9.29 -6.39
CA GLU A 168 -18.48 -10.71 -6.76
C GLU A 168 -17.30 -11.21 -7.62
N LEU A 169 -16.84 -10.38 -8.57
CA LEU A 169 -15.68 -10.70 -9.39
C LEU A 169 -14.41 -10.81 -8.55
N PHE A 170 -14.20 -9.91 -7.58
CA PHE A 170 -13.05 -9.94 -6.67
C PHE A 170 -13.07 -11.17 -5.76
N LYS A 171 -14.24 -11.56 -5.24
CA LYS A 171 -14.41 -12.83 -4.51
C LYS A 171 -14.04 -14.03 -5.37
N LYS A 172 -14.57 -14.11 -6.61
CA LYS A 172 -14.29 -15.18 -7.56
C LYS A 172 -12.79 -15.30 -7.85
N ASN A 173 -12.12 -14.18 -8.06
CA ASN A 173 -10.69 -14.11 -8.36
C ASN A 173 -9.81 -14.16 -7.10
N ARG A 174 -10.42 -14.33 -5.93
CA ARG A 174 -9.73 -14.39 -4.63
C ARG A 174 -8.80 -13.19 -4.41
N VAL A 175 -9.24 -12.00 -4.80
CA VAL A 175 -8.49 -10.76 -4.54
C VAL A 175 -8.27 -10.62 -3.04
N PRO A 176 -7.02 -10.42 -2.58
CA PRO A 176 -6.76 -10.19 -1.15
C PRO A 176 -7.45 -8.93 -0.64
N VAL A 177 -7.93 -8.99 0.59
CA VAL A 177 -8.61 -7.87 1.26
C VAL A 177 -7.83 -7.52 2.52
N LEU A 178 -7.48 -6.25 2.68
CA LEU A 178 -7.00 -5.69 3.93
C LEU A 178 -8.11 -4.83 4.54
N GLU A 179 -8.39 -5.05 5.80
CA GLU A 179 -9.34 -4.26 6.57
C GLU A 179 -8.58 -3.40 7.59
N LEU A 180 -8.67 -2.07 7.44
CA LEU A 180 -8.01 -1.13 8.34
C LEU A 180 -8.71 -1.16 9.72
N PRO A 181 -8.01 -1.52 10.81
CA PRO A 181 -8.59 -1.40 12.13
C PRO A 181 -8.90 0.06 12.45
N THR A 182 -9.95 0.30 13.19
CA THR A 182 -10.27 1.66 13.66
C THR A 182 -9.25 2.06 14.73
N VAL A 183 -8.74 3.28 14.61
CA VAL A 183 -7.89 3.93 15.60
C VAL A 183 -8.68 5.09 16.20
N THR A 184 -8.64 5.24 17.53
CA THR A 184 -9.39 6.28 18.24
C THR A 184 -8.91 7.69 17.86
N ALA A 185 -9.81 8.67 17.91
CA ALA A 185 -9.46 10.08 17.69
C ALA A 185 -8.38 10.56 18.68
N THR A 186 -8.44 10.09 19.93
CA THR A 186 -7.44 10.38 20.97
C THR A 186 -6.05 9.92 20.55
N THR A 187 -5.92 8.72 19.99
CA THR A 187 -4.64 8.19 19.53
C THR A 187 -4.12 8.97 18.32
N ILE A 188 -5.00 9.33 17.38
CA ILE A 188 -4.61 10.16 16.23
C ILE A 188 -4.11 11.53 16.71
N GLN A 189 -4.82 12.19 17.63
CA GLN A 189 -4.39 13.47 18.21
C GLN A 189 -3.04 13.37 18.92
N ALA A 190 -2.81 12.28 19.67
CA ALA A 190 -1.53 12.06 20.35
C ALA A 190 -0.36 11.91 19.34
N ILE A 191 -0.58 11.25 18.21
CA ILE A 191 0.41 11.14 17.12
C ILE A 191 0.66 12.51 16.49
N GLU A 192 -0.39 13.28 16.20
CA GLU A 192 -0.28 14.63 15.61
C GLU A 192 0.48 15.58 16.54
N GLN A 193 0.17 15.57 17.84
CA GLN A 193 0.89 16.36 18.83
C GLN A 193 2.36 15.98 18.90
N ALA A 194 2.68 14.70 19.02
CA ALA A 194 4.06 14.22 19.03
C ALA A 194 4.80 14.56 17.73
N SER A 195 4.12 14.52 16.58
CA SER A 195 4.66 14.94 15.30
C SER A 195 5.02 16.43 15.29
N ALA A 196 4.15 17.28 15.84
CA ALA A 196 4.40 18.72 15.96
C ALA A 196 5.59 19.02 16.88
N GLU A 197 5.66 18.35 18.05
CA GLU A 197 6.77 18.48 19.00
C GLU A 197 8.12 18.06 18.38
N LYS A 198 8.13 16.99 17.60
CA LYS A 198 9.32 16.49 16.90
C LYS A 198 9.62 17.24 15.60
N LYS A 199 8.73 18.14 15.16
CA LYS A 199 8.80 18.81 13.84
C LYS A 199 8.99 17.83 12.67
N LYS A 200 8.37 16.66 12.79
CA LYS A 200 8.45 15.55 11.83
C LYS A 200 7.11 14.86 11.71
N HIS A 201 6.70 14.47 10.50
CA HIS A 201 5.56 13.60 10.30
C HIS A 201 5.90 12.17 10.74
N LEU A 202 5.42 11.77 11.91
CA LEU A 202 5.68 10.43 12.44
C LEU A 202 4.87 9.37 11.69
N THR A 203 5.51 8.25 11.39
CA THR A 203 4.81 7.02 11.02
C THR A 203 4.16 6.39 12.24
N PHE A 204 3.19 5.49 12.05
CA PHE A 204 2.63 4.70 13.16
C PHE A 204 3.71 3.90 13.89
N ALA A 205 4.65 3.36 13.14
CA ALA A 205 5.76 2.58 13.70
C ALA A 205 6.72 3.43 14.57
N GLU A 206 6.97 4.68 14.19
CA GLU A 206 7.73 5.63 15.02
C GLU A 206 6.93 6.08 16.23
N ALA A 207 5.64 6.39 16.04
CA ALA A 207 4.75 6.85 17.10
C ALA A 207 4.61 5.82 18.24
N ALA A 208 4.58 4.53 17.93
CA ALA A 208 4.55 3.45 18.92
C ALA A 208 5.73 3.52 19.93
N LYS A 209 6.85 4.12 19.53
CA LYS A 209 8.08 4.20 20.33
C LYS A 209 8.26 5.53 21.07
N ILE A 210 7.35 6.49 20.88
CA ILE A 210 7.47 7.83 21.49
C ILE A 210 6.95 7.80 22.93
N PRO A 211 7.81 8.04 23.94
CA PRO A 211 7.40 7.98 25.35
C PRO A 211 6.37 9.03 25.75
N SER A 212 6.32 10.19 25.08
CA SER A 212 5.32 11.24 25.33
C SER A 212 3.92 10.86 24.88
N ILE A 213 3.75 9.87 23.98
CA ILE A 213 2.45 9.33 23.62
C ILE A 213 1.94 8.45 24.77
N PRO A 214 0.69 8.66 25.26
CA PRO A 214 0.12 7.85 26.34
C PRO A 214 0.19 6.35 26.05
N GLN A 215 0.50 5.57 27.08
CA GLN A 215 0.70 4.12 26.94
C GLN A 215 -0.48 3.41 26.27
N ILE A 216 -1.72 3.79 26.61
CA ILE A 216 -2.92 3.21 26.01
C ILE A 216 -2.99 3.48 24.50
N CYS A 217 -2.58 4.68 24.05
CA CYS A 217 -2.51 5.02 22.63
C CYS A 217 -1.41 4.20 21.92
N ARG A 218 -0.25 4.01 22.58
CA ARG A 218 0.82 3.16 22.01
C ARG A 218 0.37 1.72 21.86
N PHE A 219 -0.35 1.14 22.81
CA PHE A 219 -0.94 -0.20 22.66
C PHE A 219 -1.92 -0.29 21.50
N GLU A 220 -2.75 0.74 21.30
CA GLU A 220 -3.66 0.79 20.16
C GLU A 220 -2.90 0.84 18.82
N ILE A 221 -1.83 1.64 18.75
CA ILE A 221 -0.94 1.73 17.58
C ILE A 221 -0.27 0.37 17.30
N GLU A 222 0.28 -0.28 18.33
CA GLU A 222 0.91 -1.60 18.20
C GLU A 222 -0.09 -2.67 17.74
N TYR A 223 -1.30 -2.68 18.31
CA TYR A 223 -2.37 -3.57 17.85
C TYR A 223 -2.72 -3.35 16.39
N PHE A 224 -2.88 -2.07 15.98
CA PHE A 224 -3.14 -1.68 14.60
C PHE A 224 -2.05 -2.20 13.67
N LEU A 225 -0.78 -1.92 13.99
CA LEU A 225 0.36 -2.34 13.19
C LEU A 225 0.43 -3.86 13.07
N ASN A 226 0.37 -4.59 14.18
CA ASN A 226 0.43 -6.04 14.17
C ASN A 226 -0.65 -6.67 13.29
N ARG A 227 -1.88 -6.15 13.38
CA ARG A 227 -2.98 -6.64 12.56
C ARG A 227 -2.74 -6.35 11.07
N MET A 228 -2.25 -5.16 10.74
CA MET A 228 -1.97 -4.78 9.36
C MET A 228 -0.78 -5.54 8.77
N LEU A 229 0.30 -5.72 9.52
CA LEU A 229 1.46 -6.51 9.06
C LEU A 229 1.05 -7.96 8.77
N THR A 230 0.21 -8.57 9.63
CA THR A 230 -0.33 -9.92 9.39
C THR A 230 -1.15 -9.97 8.10
N GLN A 231 -2.02 -9.00 7.85
CA GLN A 231 -2.82 -8.95 6.63
C GLN A 231 -1.94 -8.73 5.37
N CYS A 232 -0.89 -7.90 5.46
CA CYS A 232 0.08 -7.75 4.37
C CYS A 232 0.78 -9.08 4.06
N GLU A 233 1.14 -9.85 5.08
CA GLU A 233 1.73 -11.18 4.88
C GLU A 233 0.75 -12.15 4.21
N ASP A 234 -0.53 -12.13 4.59
CA ASP A 234 -1.58 -12.92 3.93
C ASP A 234 -1.78 -12.50 2.46
N ALA A 235 -1.56 -11.22 2.15
CA ALA A 235 -1.62 -10.67 0.80
C ALA A 235 -0.30 -10.74 0.03
N ALA A 236 0.76 -11.34 0.58
CA ALA A 236 2.11 -11.33 0.02
C ALA A 236 2.17 -11.71 -1.47
N ARG A 237 1.32 -12.63 -1.93
CA ARG A 237 1.27 -13.06 -3.35
C ARG A 237 1.02 -11.93 -4.35
N VAL A 238 0.41 -10.83 -3.93
CA VAL A 238 0.18 -9.64 -4.75
C VAL A 238 1.07 -8.46 -4.35
N LEU A 239 1.84 -8.56 -3.28
CA LEU A 239 2.70 -7.49 -2.79
C LEU A 239 4.18 -7.70 -3.15
N VAL A 240 4.63 -8.96 -3.29
CA VAL A 240 6.01 -9.26 -3.64
C VAL A 240 6.09 -10.10 -4.91
N PRO A 241 7.20 -10.07 -5.63
CA PRO A 241 7.39 -10.93 -6.81
C PRO A 241 7.34 -12.41 -6.46
N ASP A 242 8.00 -12.79 -5.36
CA ASP A 242 8.05 -14.18 -4.86
C ASP A 242 7.91 -14.19 -3.32
N PRO A 243 6.79 -14.70 -2.78
CA PRO A 243 6.58 -14.82 -1.33
C PRO A 243 7.64 -15.69 -0.60
N ALA A 244 8.37 -16.53 -1.32
CA ALA A 244 9.45 -17.32 -0.73
C ALA A 244 10.67 -16.46 -0.30
N THR A 245 10.78 -15.24 -0.81
CA THR A 245 11.85 -14.30 -0.46
C THR A 245 11.67 -13.62 0.90
N ILE A 246 10.50 -13.77 1.54
CA ILE A 246 10.21 -13.17 2.85
C ILE A 246 11.11 -13.82 3.91
N LYS A 247 11.98 -13.01 4.50
CA LYS A 247 12.95 -13.46 5.53
C LYS A 247 12.30 -13.57 6.91
N ASN A 248 11.52 -12.56 7.29
CA ASN A 248 10.86 -12.50 8.58
C ASN A 248 9.35 -12.65 8.42
N ARG A 249 8.75 -13.54 9.21
CA ARG A 249 7.30 -13.79 9.21
C ARG A 249 6.63 -13.16 10.42
N VAL A 250 5.43 -12.62 10.23
CA VAL A 250 4.63 -12.10 11.34
C VAL A 250 4.13 -13.25 12.18
N CYS A 251 4.44 -13.26 13.49
CA CYS A 251 3.94 -14.29 14.41
C CYS A 251 2.42 -14.21 14.52
N ARG A 252 1.73 -15.29 14.14
CA ARG A 252 0.26 -15.39 14.26
C ARG A 252 -0.13 -15.74 15.70
N PRO A 253 -1.29 -15.28 16.18
CA PRO A 253 -1.77 -15.60 17.53
C PRO A 253 -1.90 -17.11 17.83
N ALA A 254 -2.06 -17.96 16.81
CA ALA A 254 -2.09 -19.43 16.96
C ALA A 254 -0.72 -20.02 17.30
N ASP A 255 0.38 -19.33 16.98
CA ASP A 255 1.75 -19.77 17.28
C ASP A 255 2.16 -19.44 18.72
N LYS A 256 1.22 -18.97 19.56
CA LYS A 256 1.43 -18.51 20.93
C LYS A 256 1.89 -19.56 21.95
N ALA A 257 2.05 -20.82 21.56
CA ALA A 257 2.66 -21.82 22.45
C ALA A 257 4.17 -21.56 22.71
N SER A 258 4.81 -20.64 21.97
CA SER A 258 6.24 -20.33 22.05
C SER A 258 6.54 -18.82 21.92
N ARG A 259 5.83 -17.95 22.67
CA ARG A 259 6.14 -16.51 22.62
C ARG A 259 7.43 -16.19 23.36
N PRO A 260 8.37 -15.49 22.72
CA PRO A 260 9.32 -14.68 23.47
C PRO A 260 8.59 -13.50 24.14
N PRO A 261 9.14 -12.94 25.22
CA PRO A 261 8.58 -11.78 25.90
C PRO A 261 8.40 -10.59 24.94
N ILE A 262 7.42 -9.74 25.25
CA ILE A 262 7.06 -8.55 24.45
C ILE A 262 8.27 -7.63 24.18
N ASP A 263 9.30 -7.70 25.01
CA ASP A 263 10.54 -6.92 24.88
C ASP A 263 11.40 -7.28 23.65
N GLU A 264 11.20 -8.46 23.03
CA GLU A 264 11.93 -8.91 21.83
C GLU A 264 11.17 -8.61 20.54
N PHE A 265 9.91 -8.18 20.58
CA PHE A 265 9.15 -7.79 19.40
C PHE A 265 9.53 -6.35 19.00
N ASN A 266 10.63 -6.22 18.29
CA ASN A 266 11.02 -4.98 17.64
C ASN A 266 10.70 -5.06 16.13
N PRO A 267 9.52 -4.61 15.67
CA PRO A 267 9.15 -4.65 14.25
C PRO A 267 10.04 -3.75 13.39
N LEU A 268 10.98 -3.04 14.02
CA LEU A 268 11.86 -2.06 13.39
C LEU A 268 13.34 -2.26 13.79
N ALA A 269 13.74 -3.45 14.18
CA ALA A 269 15.17 -3.78 14.26
C ALA A 269 15.75 -3.71 12.84
N ILE A 270 16.00 -2.49 12.38
CA ILE A 270 16.88 -2.21 11.25
C ILE A 270 18.26 -2.26 11.84
N HIS A 271 19.06 -3.23 11.41
CA HIS A 271 20.48 -3.22 11.69
C HIS A 271 21.06 -1.90 11.16
N GLU A 272 21.82 -1.20 12.05
CA GLU A 272 22.75 -0.17 11.65
C GLU A 272 23.79 -0.73 10.67
#